data_fdb82efee23d672c8d35b173a0311bcd
#
_entry.id   fdb82efee23d672c8d35b173a0311bcd
#
_cell.length_a   1.000
_cell.length_b   1.000
_cell.length_c   1.000
_cell.angle_alpha   90.00
_cell.angle_beta   90.00
_cell.angle_gamma   90.00
#
_symmetry.space_group_name_H-M   'P 1'
#
loop_
_entity.id
_entity.type
_entity.pdbx_description
1 polymer ?
#
loop_
_entity_poly.entity_id
_entity_poly.type
_entity_poly.pdbx_seq_one_letter_code
_entity_poly.pdbx_strand_id
1 'polypeptide(L)'
;MSAASRSSVITLAAALLTGCSGMQAALVPAGDQAASIGDLWTLMLWVCGIMYALVLVFLGHSMWRARHVLAVQPLTHGATSNAEKPLRVALGGWFALIVLGLITLSLASFFIDRHLSQTQLDDALKIKITAAQWWWKIEYDDPTPARRLITANELKLPAGRPALLELHAEDVIHSFWIPNLGGKQDLIPGRINSLVLTPRREGEYRGQCAEFCGLQHAKMGLDASVMSESNFPALARSTIHARASTNDARTNTRP
;
A
#
# COMPACT_ATOMS: atom_id res chain seq x y z
N MET A 1 -19.62 -30.36 20.00
CA MET A 1 -20.06 -29.02 19.59
C MET A 1 -21.34 -29.16 18.77
N SER A 2 -22.41 -28.50 19.22
CA SER A 2 -23.70 -28.51 18.52
C SER A 2 -23.60 -27.73 17.19
N ALA A 3 -24.50 -27.98 16.24
CA ALA A 3 -24.55 -27.27 14.96
C ALA A 3 -24.68 -25.74 15.19
N ALA A 4 -25.44 -25.31 16.20
CA ALA A 4 -25.57 -23.92 16.60
C ALA A 4 -24.23 -23.27 17.03
N SER A 5 -23.37 -23.99 17.77
CA SER A 5 -22.04 -23.51 18.17
C SER A 5 -21.09 -23.32 16.97
N ARG A 6 -21.17 -24.19 15.97
CA ARG A 6 -20.36 -24.07 14.74
C ARG A 6 -20.81 -22.89 13.88
N SER A 7 -22.11 -22.67 13.74
CA SER A 7 -22.66 -21.52 13.01
C SER A 7 -22.27 -20.20 13.69
N SER A 8 -22.34 -20.12 15.02
CA SER A 8 -21.94 -18.91 15.76
C SER A 8 -20.45 -18.59 15.59
N VAL A 9 -19.56 -19.59 15.59
CA VAL A 9 -18.12 -19.40 15.38
C VAL A 9 -17.83 -18.92 13.94
N ILE A 10 -18.52 -19.48 12.94
CA ILE A 10 -18.35 -19.06 11.53
C ILE A 10 -18.86 -17.64 11.35
N THR A 11 -20.00 -17.28 11.93
CA THR A 11 -20.55 -15.91 11.84
C THR A 11 -19.65 -14.90 12.54
N LEU A 12 -19.10 -15.23 13.71
CA LEU A 12 -18.15 -14.38 14.42
C LEU A 12 -16.83 -14.21 13.63
N ALA A 13 -16.29 -15.29 13.05
CA ALA A 13 -15.12 -15.23 12.21
C ALA A 13 -15.35 -14.39 10.94
N ALA A 14 -16.51 -14.50 10.29
CA ALA A 14 -16.89 -13.67 9.14
C ALA A 14 -17.05 -12.19 9.51
N ALA A 15 -17.59 -11.88 10.69
CA ALA A 15 -17.74 -10.51 11.18
C ALA A 15 -16.38 -9.84 11.48
N LEU A 16 -15.35 -10.61 11.82
CA LEU A 16 -13.98 -10.10 12.06
C LEU A 16 -13.22 -9.77 10.76
N LEU A 17 -13.73 -10.17 9.59
CA LEU A 17 -13.10 -9.94 8.28
C LEU A 17 -13.56 -8.64 7.59
N THR A 18 -14.46 -7.85 8.19
CA THR A 18 -15.06 -6.66 7.55
C THR A 18 -14.23 -5.37 7.68
N GLY A 19 -12.99 -5.43 8.15
CA GLY A 19 -12.18 -4.28 8.56
C GLY A 19 -11.41 -3.52 7.46
N CYS A 20 -11.58 -3.81 6.17
CA CYS A 20 -10.67 -3.33 5.12
C CYS A 20 -11.27 -2.28 4.16
N SER A 21 -12.21 -1.45 4.61
CA SER A 21 -12.76 -0.36 3.80
C SER A 21 -12.57 1.00 4.49
N GLY A 22 -12.33 2.06 3.71
CA GLY A 22 -12.22 3.43 4.24
C GLY A 22 -11.25 4.33 3.46
N MET A 23 -11.12 5.56 3.92
CA MET A 23 -10.26 6.60 3.32
C MET A 23 -8.75 6.29 3.42
N GLN A 24 -8.34 5.27 4.18
CA GLN A 24 -6.94 4.80 4.34
C GLN A 24 -6.80 3.31 4.05
N ALA A 25 -7.62 2.75 3.18
CA ALA A 25 -7.62 1.32 2.89
C ALA A 25 -6.62 0.97 1.77
N ALA A 26 -5.47 0.42 2.10
CA ALA A 26 -4.45 0.01 1.13
C ALA A 26 -4.94 -1.09 0.17
N LEU A 27 -5.93 -1.89 0.56
CA LEU A 27 -6.54 -2.94 -0.27
C LEU A 27 -7.71 -2.44 -1.14
N VAL A 28 -8.02 -1.14 -1.10
CA VAL A 28 -9.03 -0.50 -1.97
C VAL A 28 -8.32 0.53 -2.85
N PRO A 29 -7.63 0.10 -3.91
CA PRO A 29 -6.80 0.98 -4.72
C PRO A 29 -7.65 2.00 -5.48
N ALA A 30 -7.22 3.25 -5.46
CA ALA A 30 -7.81 4.38 -6.15
C ALA A 30 -6.81 5.10 -7.07
N GLY A 31 -5.57 4.64 -7.14
CA GLY A 31 -4.51 5.12 -8.04
C GLY A 31 -3.82 3.97 -8.76
N ASP A 32 -3.08 4.30 -9.83
CA ASP A 32 -2.36 3.33 -10.68
C ASP A 32 -1.34 2.52 -9.89
N GLN A 33 -0.54 3.22 -9.08
CA GLN A 33 0.49 2.58 -8.27
C GLN A 33 -0.11 1.65 -7.22
N ALA A 34 -1.17 2.11 -6.51
CA ALA A 34 -1.86 1.27 -5.52
C ALA A 34 -2.51 0.04 -6.18
N ALA A 35 -3.06 0.17 -7.40
CA ALA A 35 -3.63 -0.96 -8.13
C ALA A 35 -2.56 -2.00 -8.48
N SER A 36 -1.42 -1.56 -9.02
CA SER A 36 -0.30 -2.46 -9.37
C SER A 36 0.27 -3.19 -8.15
N ILE A 37 0.37 -2.50 -7.00
CA ILE A 37 0.75 -3.12 -5.72
C ILE A 37 -0.30 -4.13 -5.27
N GLY A 38 -1.60 -3.81 -5.43
CA GLY A 38 -2.71 -4.71 -5.12
C GLY A 38 -2.72 -5.98 -5.97
N ASP A 39 -2.39 -5.88 -7.26
CA ASP A 39 -2.27 -7.02 -8.16
C ASP A 39 -1.10 -7.94 -7.74
N LEU A 40 0.05 -7.36 -7.40
CA LEU A 40 1.21 -8.10 -6.89
C LEU A 40 0.88 -8.79 -5.55
N TRP A 41 0.20 -8.09 -4.64
CA TRP A 41 -0.29 -8.65 -3.38
C TRP A 41 -1.19 -9.85 -3.61
N THR A 42 -2.13 -9.73 -4.54
CA THR A 42 -3.07 -10.81 -4.90
C THR A 42 -2.32 -12.03 -5.47
N LEU A 43 -1.36 -11.81 -6.38
CA LEU A 43 -0.49 -12.87 -6.90
C LEU A 43 0.27 -13.56 -5.76
N MET A 44 0.85 -12.79 -4.84
CA MET A 44 1.58 -13.33 -3.68
C MET A 44 0.67 -14.19 -2.80
N LEU A 45 -0.56 -13.74 -2.54
CA LEU A 45 -1.55 -14.51 -1.77
C LEU A 45 -1.90 -15.83 -2.46
N TRP A 46 -2.06 -15.84 -3.79
CA TRP A 46 -2.32 -17.07 -4.52
C TRP A 46 -1.14 -18.04 -4.45
N VAL A 47 0.08 -17.58 -4.69
CA VAL A 47 1.28 -18.42 -4.62
C VAL A 47 1.44 -19.00 -3.21
N CYS A 48 1.40 -18.15 -2.18
CA CYS A 48 1.53 -18.59 -0.79
C CYS A 48 0.38 -19.50 -0.35
N GLY A 49 -0.86 -19.18 -0.75
CA GLY A 49 -2.05 -19.95 -0.43
C GLY A 49 -2.02 -21.36 -1.03
N ILE A 50 -1.62 -21.50 -2.30
CA ILE A 50 -1.45 -22.80 -2.96
C ILE A 50 -0.36 -23.61 -2.26
N MET A 51 0.80 -23.00 -1.98
CA MET A 51 1.89 -23.68 -1.27
C MET A 51 1.45 -24.16 0.10
N TYR A 52 0.74 -23.31 0.85
CA TYR A 52 0.21 -23.64 2.16
C TYR A 52 -0.81 -24.80 2.10
N ALA A 53 -1.74 -24.75 1.14
CA ALA A 53 -2.71 -25.81 0.93
C ALA A 53 -2.04 -27.15 0.60
N LEU A 54 -1.01 -27.15 -0.25
CA LEU A 54 -0.23 -28.35 -0.58
C LEU A 54 0.46 -28.95 0.66
N VAL A 55 1.03 -28.09 1.53
CA VAL A 55 1.62 -28.54 2.81
C VAL A 55 0.57 -29.20 3.69
N LEU A 56 -0.60 -28.57 3.85
CA LEU A 56 -1.67 -29.13 4.67
C LEU A 56 -2.21 -30.47 4.12
N VAL A 57 -2.37 -30.58 2.81
CA VAL A 57 -2.79 -31.84 2.15
C VAL A 57 -1.75 -32.93 2.37
N PHE A 58 -0.47 -32.61 2.18
CA PHE A 58 0.62 -33.57 2.41
C PHE A 58 0.67 -34.00 3.88
N LEU A 59 0.57 -33.06 4.81
CA LEU A 59 0.56 -33.35 6.24
C LEU A 59 -0.64 -34.20 6.63
N GLY A 60 -1.85 -33.85 6.17
CA GLY A 60 -3.07 -34.60 6.42
C GLY A 60 -2.98 -36.01 5.87
N HIS A 61 -2.48 -36.17 4.64
CA HIS A 61 -2.24 -37.49 4.03
C HIS A 61 -1.23 -38.32 4.83
N SER A 62 -0.13 -37.73 5.24
CA SER A 62 0.90 -38.40 6.03
C SER A 62 0.39 -38.86 7.40
N MET A 63 -0.39 -38.02 8.08
CA MET A 63 -1.04 -38.37 9.35
C MET A 63 -2.07 -39.47 9.18
N TRP A 64 -2.89 -39.42 8.13
CA TRP A 64 -3.87 -40.45 7.82
C TRP A 64 -3.18 -41.80 7.55
N ARG A 65 -2.13 -41.79 6.71
CA ARG A 65 -1.34 -43.00 6.41
C ARG A 65 -0.65 -43.54 7.66
N ALA A 66 -0.06 -42.69 8.51
CA ALA A 66 0.59 -43.13 9.75
C ALA A 66 -0.38 -43.84 10.69
N ARG A 67 -1.63 -43.36 10.84
CA ARG A 67 -2.65 -43.98 11.67
C ARG A 67 -3.00 -45.42 11.19
N HIS A 68 -3.01 -45.62 9.88
CA HIS A 68 -3.33 -46.92 9.30
C HIS A 68 -2.13 -47.89 9.35
N VAL A 69 -0.90 -47.41 9.22
CA VAL A 69 0.32 -48.22 9.26
C VAL A 69 0.67 -48.63 10.69
N LEU A 70 0.56 -47.74 11.68
CA LEU A 70 0.86 -48.01 13.09
C LEU A 70 -0.10 -49.07 13.71
N ALA A 71 -1.28 -49.24 13.11
CA ALA A 71 -2.21 -50.29 13.54
C ALA A 71 -1.80 -51.72 13.08
N VAL A 72 -0.79 -51.86 12.19
CA VAL A 72 -0.51 -53.11 11.48
C VAL A 72 0.92 -53.63 11.64
N GLN A 73 1.92 -52.79 12.00
CA GLN A 73 3.32 -53.26 12.11
C GLN A 73 4.08 -52.69 13.33
N PRO A 74 4.84 -53.59 14.04
CA PRO A 74 5.83 -53.13 15.02
C PRO A 74 6.98 -52.38 14.31
N LEU A 75 7.49 -51.30 14.95
CA LEU A 75 8.59 -50.49 14.46
C LEU A 75 9.87 -51.33 14.32
N THR A 76 10.11 -51.93 13.17
CA THR A 76 11.41 -52.51 12.83
C THR A 76 12.31 -51.39 12.29
N HIS A 77 13.34 -51.02 13.05
CA HIS A 77 14.39 -50.09 12.64
C HIS A 77 15.27 -50.74 11.55
N GLY A 78 14.82 -50.64 10.31
CA GLY A 78 15.57 -51.06 9.14
C GLY A 78 15.09 -50.24 7.92
N ALA A 79 15.54 -48.99 7.83
CA ALA A 79 15.30 -48.17 6.64
C ALA A 79 16.06 -48.81 5.45
N THR A 80 15.34 -49.57 4.62
CA THR A 80 15.90 -50.07 3.36
C THR A 80 16.11 -48.88 2.41
N SER A 81 17.25 -48.84 1.73
CA SER A 81 17.68 -47.73 0.79
C SER A 81 16.63 -47.43 -0.28
N ASN A 82 15.70 -48.36 -0.54
CA ASN A 82 14.59 -48.17 -1.49
C ASN A 82 13.47 -47.25 -0.99
N ALA A 83 13.30 -47.08 0.34
CA ALA A 83 12.32 -46.16 0.91
C ALA A 83 12.77 -44.69 0.83
N GLU A 84 14.05 -44.41 0.65
CA GLU A 84 14.60 -43.06 0.57
C GLU A 84 14.39 -42.40 -0.81
N LYS A 85 14.32 -43.17 -1.89
CA LYS A 85 14.16 -42.65 -3.24
C LYS A 85 12.91 -41.79 -3.43
N PRO A 86 11.70 -42.25 -3.07
CA PRO A 86 10.50 -41.41 -3.21
C PRO A 86 10.54 -40.18 -2.33
N LEU A 87 11.17 -40.23 -1.16
CA LEU A 87 11.34 -39.05 -0.30
C LEU A 87 12.27 -38.02 -0.91
N ARG A 88 13.42 -38.44 -1.49
CA ARG A 88 14.35 -37.53 -2.19
C ARG A 88 13.69 -36.87 -3.40
N VAL A 89 12.90 -37.60 -4.18
CA VAL A 89 12.13 -37.08 -5.32
C VAL A 89 11.08 -36.07 -4.84
N ALA A 90 10.35 -36.40 -3.78
CA ALA A 90 9.35 -35.47 -3.21
C ALA A 90 9.99 -34.19 -2.69
N LEU A 91 11.10 -34.28 -1.96
CA LEU A 91 11.84 -33.12 -1.46
C LEU A 91 12.44 -32.27 -2.60
N GLY A 92 13.01 -32.93 -3.63
CA GLY A 92 13.51 -32.24 -4.81
C GLY A 92 12.42 -31.50 -5.59
N GLY A 93 11.27 -32.15 -5.77
CA GLY A 93 10.10 -31.53 -6.40
C GLY A 93 9.55 -30.37 -5.58
N TRP A 94 9.51 -30.49 -4.25
CA TRP A 94 9.10 -29.40 -3.37
C TRP A 94 10.07 -28.22 -3.42
N PHE A 95 11.37 -28.49 -3.40
CA PHE A 95 12.39 -27.46 -3.55
C PHE A 95 12.26 -26.72 -4.90
N ALA A 96 12.11 -27.48 -6.00
CA ALA A 96 11.91 -26.89 -7.33
C ALA A 96 10.65 -26.01 -7.39
N LEU A 97 9.56 -26.41 -6.73
CA LEU A 97 8.32 -25.64 -6.67
C LEU A 97 8.51 -24.32 -5.90
N ILE A 98 9.24 -24.34 -4.78
CA ILE A 98 9.59 -23.13 -4.02
C ILE A 98 10.41 -22.17 -4.88
N VAL A 99 11.47 -22.67 -5.52
CA VAL A 99 12.34 -21.88 -6.39
C VAL A 99 11.55 -21.26 -7.55
N LEU A 100 10.67 -22.03 -8.18
CA LEU A 100 9.81 -21.54 -9.26
C LEU A 100 8.86 -20.45 -8.76
N GLY A 101 8.24 -20.62 -7.59
CA GLY A 101 7.38 -19.61 -6.97
C GLY A 101 8.13 -18.31 -6.69
N LEU A 102 9.34 -18.38 -6.12
CA LEU A 102 10.18 -17.22 -5.85
C LEU A 102 10.61 -16.51 -7.13
N ILE A 103 11.00 -17.25 -8.17
CA ILE A 103 11.33 -16.67 -9.49
C ILE A 103 10.12 -15.94 -10.07
N THR A 104 8.95 -16.56 -10.03
CA THR A 104 7.70 -15.96 -10.54
C THR A 104 7.39 -14.64 -9.84
N LEU A 105 7.46 -14.61 -8.51
CA LEU A 105 7.21 -13.39 -7.73
C LEU A 105 8.27 -12.32 -7.99
N SER A 106 9.55 -12.71 -8.11
CA SER A 106 10.64 -11.77 -8.40
C SER A 106 10.49 -11.13 -9.77
N LEU A 107 10.16 -11.93 -10.79
CA LEU A 107 9.93 -11.43 -12.15
C LEU A 107 8.70 -10.52 -12.21
N ALA A 108 7.59 -10.91 -11.57
CA ALA A 108 6.39 -10.10 -11.51
C ALA A 108 6.67 -8.74 -10.84
N SER A 109 7.36 -8.74 -9.70
CA SER A 109 7.76 -7.52 -8.99
C SER A 109 8.64 -6.63 -9.88
N PHE A 110 9.64 -7.20 -10.55
CA PHE A 110 10.53 -6.46 -11.44
C PHE A 110 9.78 -5.79 -12.62
N PHE A 111 8.87 -6.51 -13.26
CA PHE A 111 8.12 -5.94 -14.39
C PHE A 111 7.12 -4.88 -13.96
N ILE A 112 6.49 -5.03 -12.80
CA ILE A 112 5.59 -4.01 -12.23
C ILE A 112 6.37 -2.73 -11.90
N ASP A 113 7.51 -2.84 -11.21
CA ASP A 113 8.36 -1.71 -10.88
C ASP A 113 8.85 -0.98 -12.14
N ARG A 114 9.32 -1.74 -13.14
CA ARG A 114 9.71 -1.20 -14.42
C ARG A 114 8.58 -0.47 -15.15
N HIS A 115 7.35 -1.00 -15.10
CA HIS A 115 6.19 -0.35 -15.70
C HIS A 115 5.86 0.97 -15.00
N LEU A 116 5.86 0.98 -13.68
CA LEU A 116 5.61 2.19 -12.89
C LEU A 116 6.67 3.27 -13.10
N SER A 117 7.94 2.88 -13.28
CA SER A 117 9.04 3.82 -13.53
C SER A 117 9.01 4.46 -14.93
N GLN A 118 8.23 3.91 -15.87
CA GLN A 118 8.07 4.43 -17.23
C GLN A 118 6.88 5.38 -17.40
N THR A 119 6.25 5.82 -16.31
CA THR A 119 5.13 6.77 -16.37
C THR A 119 5.56 8.06 -17.06
N GLN A 120 4.81 8.47 -18.08
CA GLN A 120 5.06 9.72 -18.82
C GLN A 120 4.81 10.91 -17.90
N LEU A 121 5.80 11.81 -17.79
CA LEU A 121 5.76 12.96 -16.88
C LEU A 121 5.64 14.30 -17.61
N ASP A 122 5.51 14.31 -18.95
CA ASP A 122 5.52 15.53 -19.77
C ASP A 122 4.37 16.49 -19.42
N ASP A 123 3.22 15.97 -18.99
CA ASP A 123 2.06 16.75 -18.53
C ASP A 123 1.75 16.50 -17.02
N ALA A 124 2.73 16.08 -16.25
CA ALA A 124 2.53 15.83 -14.83
C ALA A 124 2.34 17.13 -14.05
N LEU A 125 1.37 17.12 -13.14
CA LEU A 125 1.19 18.19 -12.17
C LEU A 125 2.37 18.18 -11.18
N LYS A 126 3.16 19.24 -11.12
CA LYS A 126 4.30 19.35 -10.19
C LYS A 126 3.84 19.91 -8.87
N ILE A 127 4.14 19.20 -7.80
CA ILE A 127 3.77 19.57 -6.43
C ILE A 127 4.98 19.38 -5.54
N LYS A 128 5.38 20.42 -4.81
CA LYS A 128 6.40 20.32 -3.78
C LYS A 128 5.74 20.06 -2.44
N ILE A 129 6.16 19.00 -1.75
CA ILE A 129 5.72 18.64 -0.41
C ILE A 129 6.89 18.78 0.54
N THR A 130 6.74 19.62 1.55
CA THR A 130 7.74 19.80 2.60
C THR A 130 7.14 19.33 3.92
N ALA A 131 7.81 18.37 4.58
CA ALA A 131 7.44 17.89 5.90
C ALA A 131 8.23 18.65 6.97
N ALA A 132 7.53 19.03 8.02
CA ALA A 132 8.10 19.54 9.27
C ALA A 132 7.32 18.93 10.43
N GLN A 133 7.89 18.88 11.63
CA GLN A 133 7.23 18.34 12.83
C GLN A 133 6.07 19.23 13.27
N TRP A 134 4.78 18.83 13.09
CA TRP A 134 4.21 17.56 12.60
C TRP A 134 3.10 17.91 11.61
N TRP A 135 3.45 18.49 10.46
CA TRP A 135 2.53 18.96 9.43
C TRP A 135 3.16 18.87 8.04
N TRP A 136 2.32 19.02 7.01
CA TRP A 136 2.69 18.96 5.60
C TRP A 136 2.43 20.32 4.94
N LYS A 137 3.47 20.95 4.40
CA LYS A 137 3.35 22.10 3.51
C LYS A 137 3.30 21.60 2.08
N ILE A 138 2.28 21.99 1.34
CA ILE A 138 2.03 21.55 -0.03
C ILE A 138 2.00 22.77 -0.93
N GLU A 139 2.89 22.81 -1.92
CA GLU A 139 3.09 23.95 -2.83
C GLU A 139 2.88 23.46 -4.26
N TYR A 140 1.90 24.03 -4.96
CA TYR A 140 1.64 23.72 -6.36
C TYR A 140 2.48 24.66 -7.23
N ASP A 141 3.28 24.05 -8.13
CA ASP A 141 4.13 24.83 -9.03
C ASP A 141 3.28 25.46 -10.14
N ASP A 142 3.22 26.79 -10.16
CA ASP A 142 2.62 27.59 -11.23
C ASP A 142 3.69 28.55 -11.75
N PRO A 143 3.84 28.68 -13.08
CA PRO A 143 4.77 29.63 -13.68
C PRO A 143 4.55 31.08 -13.23
N THR A 144 3.31 31.41 -12.83
CA THR A 144 2.93 32.73 -12.34
C THR A 144 2.99 32.74 -10.80
N PRO A 145 3.94 33.46 -10.16
CA PRO A 145 4.10 33.49 -8.70
C PRO A 145 2.82 33.85 -7.94
N ALA A 146 2.00 34.76 -8.50
CA ALA A 146 0.71 35.17 -7.93
C ALA A 146 -0.36 34.04 -7.93
N ARG A 147 -0.14 32.94 -8.65
CA ARG A 147 -1.04 31.78 -8.74
C ARG A 147 -0.54 30.57 -7.97
N ARG A 148 0.62 30.66 -7.31
CA ARG A 148 1.13 29.58 -6.49
C ARG A 148 0.20 29.32 -5.33
N LEU A 149 -0.37 28.13 -5.32
CA LEU A 149 -1.23 27.68 -4.22
C LEU A 149 -0.37 26.97 -3.17
N ILE A 150 -0.50 27.42 -1.93
CA ILE A 150 0.15 26.76 -0.77
C ILE A 150 -0.95 26.35 0.19
N THR A 151 -0.96 25.06 0.55
CA THR A 151 -1.89 24.48 1.53
C THR A 151 -1.13 23.83 2.67
N ALA A 152 -1.81 23.65 3.80
CA ALA A 152 -1.28 22.92 4.95
C ALA A 152 -2.15 21.71 5.22
N ASN A 153 -1.55 20.51 5.17
CA ASN A 153 -2.21 19.20 5.38
C ASN A 153 -3.36 18.88 4.39
N GLU A 154 -3.49 19.62 3.30
CA GLU A 154 -4.53 19.40 2.29
C GLU A 154 -3.88 19.25 0.91
N LEU A 155 -3.99 18.05 0.31
CA LEU A 155 -3.53 17.75 -1.03
C LEU A 155 -4.72 17.63 -1.98
N LYS A 156 -4.68 18.33 -3.09
CA LYS A 156 -5.71 18.25 -4.14
C LYS A 156 -5.10 17.71 -5.42
N LEU A 157 -5.71 16.69 -6.00
CA LEU A 157 -5.20 15.99 -7.19
C LEU A 157 -6.30 15.87 -8.26
N PRO A 158 -5.97 16.05 -9.53
CA PRO A 158 -6.89 15.71 -10.62
C PRO A 158 -6.94 14.21 -10.87
N ALA A 159 -8.12 13.66 -11.13
CA ALA A 159 -8.27 12.27 -11.55
C ALA A 159 -7.75 12.08 -12.98
N GLY A 160 -7.05 10.97 -13.22
CA GLY A 160 -6.52 10.59 -14.53
C GLY A 160 -5.23 11.27 -14.96
N ARG A 161 -4.75 12.29 -14.24
CA ARG A 161 -3.52 13.00 -14.54
C ARG A 161 -2.40 12.65 -13.56
N PRO A 162 -1.17 12.33 -14.02
CA PRO A 162 -0.03 12.11 -13.17
C PRO A 162 0.33 13.35 -12.36
N ALA A 163 0.65 13.18 -11.08
CA ALA A 163 1.21 14.19 -10.21
C ALA A 163 2.62 13.76 -9.78
N LEU A 164 3.62 14.60 -10.10
CA LEU A 164 4.99 14.45 -9.63
C LEU A 164 5.15 15.22 -8.33
N LEU A 165 5.31 14.49 -7.23
CA LEU A 165 5.54 15.04 -5.91
C LEU A 165 7.03 15.13 -5.64
N GLU A 166 7.56 16.33 -5.44
CA GLU A 166 8.93 16.56 -4.92
C GLU A 166 8.88 16.60 -3.39
N LEU A 167 9.61 15.70 -2.74
CA LEU A 167 9.52 15.45 -1.30
C LEU A 167 10.74 15.99 -0.58
N HIS A 168 10.51 16.92 0.36
CA HIS A 168 11.51 17.61 1.16
C HIS A 168 11.22 17.44 2.65
N ALA A 169 12.24 17.36 3.50
CA ALA A 169 12.12 17.44 4.96
C ALA A 169 12.92 18.62 5.49
N GLU A 170 12.33 19.40 6.41
CA GLU A 170 12.99 20.55 7.07
C GLU A 170 13.80 20.15 8.30
N ASP A 171 13.40 19.11 9.00
CA ASP A 171 13.92 18.77 10.33
C ASP A 171 14.42 17.33 10.46
N VAL A 172 13.53 16.35 10.52
CA VAL A 172 13.83 14.92 10.67
C VAL A 172 13.32 14.13 9.44
N ILE A 173 13.59 12.83 9.41
CA ILE A 173 13.03 11.95 8.37
C ILE A 173 11.53 11.79 8.62
N HIS A 174 10.75 11.92 7.55
CA HIS A 174 9.33 11.62 7.47
C HIS A 174 9.09 10.66 6.32
N SER A 175 7.90 10.09 6.19
CA SER A 175 7.50 9.32 5.00
C SER A 175 6.09 9.71 4.58
N PHE A 176 5.94 10.11 3.33
CA PHE A 176 4.65 10.44 2.74
C PHE A 176 3.94 9.20 2.25
N TRP A 177 2.68 9.02 2.65
CA TRP A 177 1.89 7.87 2.26
C TRP A 177 0.39 8.17 2.22
N ILE A 178 -0.24 7.89 1.08
CA ILE A 178 -1.70 7.83 0.91
C ILE A 178 -2.02 6.40 0.44
N PRO A 179 -2.44 5.50 1.34
CA PRO A 179 -2.55 4.06 1.06
C PRO A 179 -3.38 3.69 -0.16
N ASN A 180 -4.47 4.42 -0.41
CA ASN A 180 -5.34 4.18 -1.57
C ASN A 180 -4.74 4.60 -2.90
N LEU A 181 -3.77 5.52 -2.92
CA LEU A 181 -3.23 6.09 -4.16
C LEU A 181 -1.91 5.47 -4.57
N GLY A 182 -1.05 5.10 -3.62
CA GLY A 182 0.26 4.55 -3.93
C GLY A 182 1.05 4.05 -2.74
N GLY A 183 2.29 3.66 -3.01
CA GLY A 183 3.28 3.31 -2.00
C GLY A 183 3.76 4.53 -1.20
N LYS A 184 4.55 4.29 -0.17
CA LYS A 184 5.18 5.36 0.63
C LYS A 184 6.54 5.76 0.05
N GLN A 185 6.95 7.02 0.31
CA GLN A 185 8.26 7.53 -0.05
C GLN A 185 8.79 8.42 1.07
N ASP A 186 10.05 8.19 1.46
CA ASP A 186 10.68 8.94 2.54
C ASP A 186 11.07 10.36 2.12
N LEU A 187 10.94 11.29 3.06
CA LEU A 187 11.46 12.65 3.00
C LEU A 187 12.66 12.72 3.94
N ILE A 188 13.84 12.94 3.37
CA ILE A 188 15.11 12.91 4.09
C ILE A 188 15.72 14.31 4.09
N PRO A 189 16.10 14.89 5.24
CA PRO A 189 16.76 16.19 5.29
C PRO A 189 17.99 16.27 4.38
N GLY A 190 18.07 17.32 3.58
CA GLY A 190 19.18 17.52 2.63
C GLY A 190 19.11 16.69 1.34
N ARG A 191 18.06 15.86 1.15
CA ARG A 191 17.84 15.08 -0.06
C ARG A 191 16.46 15.35 -0.63
N ILE A 192 16.37 15.49 -1.95
CA ILE A 192 15.10 15.56 -2.68
C ILE A 192 14.76 14.17 -3.19
N ASN A 193 13.64 13.63 -2.75
CA ASN A 193 13.05 12.41 -3.31
C ASN A 193 11.84 12.79 -4.17
N SER A 194 11.40 11.87 -5.02
CA SER A 194 10.21 12.07 -5.84
C SER A 194 9.28 10.86 -5.78
N LEU A 195 7.98 11.14 -5.87
CA LEU A 195 6.92 10.13 -5.94
C LEU A 195 5.94 10.54 -7.03
N VAL A 196 5.57 9.61 -7.90
CA VAL A 196 4.53 9.83 -8.91
C VAL A 196 3.25 9.18 -8.45
N LEU A 197 2.15 9.93 -8.41
CA LEU A 197 0.82 9.41 -8.14
C LEU A 197 -0.09 9.71 -9.33
N THR A 198 -0.82 8.69 -9.81
CA THR A 198 -1.86 8.86 -10.82
C THR A 198 -3.19 8.40 -10.23
N PRO A 199 -3.99 9.31 -9.66
CA PRO A 199 -5.29 8.97 -9.11
C PRO A 199 -6.25 8.52 -10.22
N ARG A 200 -7.02 7.44 -9.99
CA ARG A 200 -8.01 6.91 -10.93
C ARG A 200 -9.45 7.28 -10.57
N ARG A 201 -9.73 7.40 -9.26
CA ARG A 201 -11.07 7.60 -8.74
C ARG A 201 -11.15 8.87 -7.94
N GLU A 202 -12.17 9.68 -8.24
CA GLU A 202 -12.55 10.83 -7.42
C GLU A 202 -12.96 10.39 -6.02
N GLY A 203 -12.74 11.25 -5.03
CA GLY A 203 -13.10 10.99 -3.64
C GLY A 203 -12.13 11.63 -2.65
N GLU A 204 -12.46 11.44 -1.37
CA GLU A 204 -11.65 11.89 -0.25
C GLU A 204 -10.82 10.72 0.28
N TYR A 205 -9.54 10.95 0.43
CA TYR A 205 -8.56 9.99 0.92
C TYR A 205 -7.76 10.62 2.06
N ARG A 206 -7.21 9.79 2.90
CA ARG A 206 -6.37 10.25 4.01
C ARG A 206 -4.97 9.69 3.86
N GLY A 207 -3.97 10.57 3.96
CA GLY A 207 -2.56 10.24 4.08
C GLY A 207 -2.07 10.36 5.51
N GLN A 208 -0.88 9.84 5.75
CA GLN A 208 -0.22 9.88 7.06
C GLN A 208 1.30 9.88 6.91
N CYS A 209 2.00 10.33 7.94
CA CYS A 209 3.42 10.07 8.09
C CYS A 209 3.63 8.59 8.38
N ALA A 210 4.50 7.94 7.60
CA ALA A 210 4.78 6.51 7.67
C ALA A 210 6.23 6.20 8.11
N GLU A 211 6.94 7.21 8.70
CA GLU A 211 8.23 7.06 9.34
C GLU A 211 8.24 7.84 10.67
N PHE A 212 8.76 7.22 11.75
CA PHE A 212 8.71 7.82 13.07
C PHE A 212 9.46 9.17 13.11
N CYS A 213 8.74 10.23 13.43
CA CYS A 213 9.23 11.62 13.41
C CYS A 213 9.07 12.37 14.74
N GLY A 214 8.82 11.67 15.85
CA GLY A 214 8.73 12.27 17.18
C GLY A 214 7.34 12.19 17.83
N LEU A 215 7.09 13.07 18.82
CA LEU A 215 5.95 12.97 19.75
C LEU A 215 4.56 12.95 19.10
N GLN A 216 4.34 13.71 18.02
CA GLN A 216 3.04 13.76 17.36
C GLN A 216 3.00 12.99 16.03
N HIS A 217 3.95 12.06 15.82
CA HIS A 217 3.99 11.22 14.63
C HIS A 217 2.62 10.62 14.26
N ALA A 218 1.92 10.05 15.21
CA ALA A 218 0.60 9.45 14.98
C ALA A 218 -0.52 10.45 14.60
N LYS A 219 -0.28 11.76 14.80
CA LYS A 219 -1.23 12.83 14.47
C LYS A 219 -0.87 13.54 13.16
N MET A 220 0.28 13.25 12.58
CA MET A 220 0.76 13.87 11.34
C MET A 220 0.08 13.25 10.12
N GLY A 221 -1.20 13.57 9.94
CA GLY A 221 -2.02 13.17 8.81
C GLY A 221 -2.13 14.28 7.76
N LEU A 222 -2.68 13.93 6.59
CA LEU A 222 -3.12 14.87 5.57
C LEU A 222 -4.41 14.37 4.93
N ASP A 223 -5.23 15.30 4.45
CA ASP A 223 -6.42 15.01 3.67
C ASP A 223 -6.10 15.18 2.19
N ALA A 224 -6.48 14.20 1.37
CA ALA A 224 -6.25 14.20 -0.06
C ALA A 224 -7.57 14.10 -0.82
N SER A 225 -7.91 15.17 -1.54
CA SER A 225 -9.13 15.24 -2.36
C SER A 225 -8.77 15.00 -3.82
N VAL A 226 -9.31 13.95 -4.41
CA VAL A 226 -9.21 13.67 -5.85
C VAL A 226 -10.49 14.12 -6.55
N MET A 227 -10.37 15.00 -7.52
CA MET A 227 -11.48 15.59 -8.24
C MET A 227 -11.32 15.49 -9.75
N SER A 228 -12.40 15.72 -10.51
CA SER A 228 -12.31 15.75 -11.96
C SER A 228 -11.34 16.83 -12.45
N GLU A 229 -10.68 16.58 -13.58
CA GLU A 229 -9.79 17.56 -14.25
C GLU A 229 -10.49 18.90 -14.50
N SER A 230 -11.78 18.90 -14.81
CA SER A 230 -12.58 20.12 -15.03
C SER A 230 -12.78 20.96 -13.77
N ASN A 231 -12.90 20.34 -12.62
CA ASN A 231 -13.14 21.00 -11.33
C ASN A 231 -11.85 21.47 -10.65
N PHE A 232 -10.72 20.84 -10.98
CA PHE A 232 -9.43 21.13 -10.36
C PHE A 232 -9.00 22.61 -10.45
N PRO A 233 -9.07 23.30 -11.61
CA PRO A 233 -8.67 24.70 -11.73
C PRO A 233 -9.58 25.67 -10.96
N ALA A 234 -10.87 25.35 -10.83
CA ALA A 234 -11.83 26.19 -10.11
C ALA A 234 -11.61 26.17 -8.60
N LEU A 235 -11.30 25.01 -8.04
CA LEU A 235 -11.04 24.83 -6.62
C LEU A 235 -9.68 25.38 -6.20
N ALA A 236 -8.65 25.27 -7.03
CA ALA A 236 -7.37 25.93 -6.82
C ALA A 236 -7.57 27.45 -6.68
N ARG A 237 -8.43 28.05 -7.51
CA ARG A 237 -8.79 29.48 -7.44
C ARG A 237 -9.61 29.85 -6.21
N SER A 238 -10.61 29.06 -5.83
CA SER A 238 -11.46 29.36 -4.66
C SER A 238 -10.70 29.31 -3.34
N THR A 239 -9.73 28.41 -3.19
CA THR A 239 -8.89 28.30 -2.00
C THR A 239 -7.97 29.51 -1.84
N ILE A 240 -7.51 30.11 -2.94
CA ILE A 240 -6.74 31.36 -2.94
C ILE A 240 -7.60 32.53 -2.44
N HIS A 241 -8.86 32.64 -2.88
CA HIS A 241 -9.77 33.71 -2.48
C HIS A 241 -10.21 33.59 -1.01
N ALA A 242 -10.48 32.37 -0.52
CA ALA A 242 -10.87 32.17 0.87
C ALA A 242 -9.75 32.54 1.86
N ARG A 243 -8.48 32.33 1.51
CA ARG A 243 -7.33 32.74 2.35
C ARG A 243 -7.07 34.25 2.31
N ALA A 244 -7.28 34.92 1.19
CA ALA A 244 -7.16 36.36 1.09
C ALA A 244 -8.15 37.07 2.03
N SER A 245 -9.40 36.60 2.06
CA SER A 245 -10.46 37.13 2.93
C SER A 245 -10.22 36.91 4.43
N THR A 246 -9.65 35.76 4.82
CA THR A 246 -9.35 35.46 6.24
C THR A 246 -8.13 36.21 6.76
N ASN A 247 -7.14 36.52 5.91
CA ASN A 247 -5.99 37.35 6.29
C ASN A 247 -6.39 38.82 6.45
N ASP A 248 -7.26 39.33 5.58
CA ASP A 248 -7.78 40.70 5.68
C ASP A 248 -8.64 40.91 6.97
N ALA A 249 -9.42 39.90 7.34
CA ALA A 249 -10.18 39.93 8.58
C ALA A 249 -9.31 39.91 9.84
N ARG A 250 -8.13 39.28 9.80
CA ARG A 250 -7.19 39.23 10.95
C ARG A 250 -6.32 40.49 11.08
N THR A 251 -6.06 41.18 9.99
CA THR A 251 -5.31 42.45 10.02
C THR A 251 -6.18 43.61 10.52
N ASN A 252 -7.49 43.54 10.37
CA ASN A 252 -8.44 44.59 10.75
C ASN A 252 -8.96 44.49 12.22
N THR A 253 -8.52 43.48 12.98
CA THR A 253 -8.92 43.26 14.40
C THR A 253 -7.79 43.41 15.40
N ARG A 254 -6.71 44.13 15.06
CA ARG A 254 -5.73 44.56 16.07
C ARG A 254 -6.02 46.02 16.47
N PRO A 255 -6.32 46.26 17.76
CA PRO A 255 -6.43 47.62 18.33
C PRO A 255 -5.08 48.33 18.36
#